data_2f71d27ba472c919cefe834fb883f979
#
_entry.id   2f71d27ba472c919cefe834fb883f979
#
_cell.length_a   1.000
_cell.length_b   1.000
_cell.length_c   1.000
_cell.angle_alpha   90.00
_cell.angle_beta   90.00
_cell.angle_gamma   90.00
#
_symmetry.space_group_name_H-M   'P 1'
#
loop_
_entity.id
_entity.type
_entity.pdbx_description
1 polymer ?
#
loop_
_entity_poly.entity_id
_entity_poly.type
_entity_poly.pdbx_seq_one_letter_code
_entity_poly.pdbx_strand_id
1 'polypeptide(L)'
;MRRPSSRNAKLAKIPLGIAGRAAVGFGRRLAGGDRTEISADLNQKAAEQLFAVLGELKGGAMKFGQALSVMEAAVPEEFGEPYRDALTRLQAAAPPMPIADVHRVLDQQLGTGWRKRFASFDDEPAASASIGQVHKAQWSDGRTVAVKVQYPGADEALRADLKTLNRMTGMIGSVIPGADVKPILAEITERTEEELDYRTEAANQRAFAKGFDGHPRFVVPKVVAGAPKVLVTEWLDGEPVSAIIKRGQEDPQGTVELRNRVAGLMGEFHFSSPSVVGKLHADPHPGNFMMLADGRLAVIDFGACAPLPNGFPPILGQMVALAVEERFDELTELMYSHGFVIPGRTITHREIADYLRPFTDPIQTESFHFTRKWMQRVAGKATDLSRPEVKTGMSLQLPPEYVMIFRVLGGSIGICAQLDAEVPFMKLMQDWVPGYTEYRTAG
;
A
#
# COMPACT_ATOMS: atom_id res chain seq x y z
N MET A 1 -21.91 1.44 22.00
CA MET A 1 -20.57 2.08 22.17
C MET A 1 -20.03 1.75 23.56
N ARG A 2 -18.92 1.00 23.69
CA ARG A 2 -18.25 0.79 24.98
C ARG A 2 -17.42 2.03 25.32
N ARG A 3 -17.46 2.45 26.60
CA ARG A 3 -16.84 3.70 27.08
C ARG A 3 -15.32 3.71 26.85
N PRO A 4 -14.71 4.87 26.50
CA PRO A 4 -13.27 5.01 26.22
C PRO A 4 -12.34 4.52 27.35
N SER A 5 -12.81 4.54 28.62
CA SER A 5 -12.04 4.16 29.80
C SER A 5 -11.69 2.67 29.89
N SER A 6 -12.52 1.77 29.35
CA SER A 6 -12.26 0.32 29.39
C SER A 6 -11.23 -0.13 28.33
N ARG A 7 -11.11 0.64 27.24
CA ARG A 7 -10.20 0.41 26.13
C ARG A 7 -8.76 0.83 26.49
N ASN A 8 -8.63 2.00 27.12
CA ASN A 8 -7.33 2.49 27.60
C ASN A 8 -6.74 1.62 28.72
N ALA A 9 -7.57 1.01 29.58
CA ALA A 9 -7.11 0.12 30.64
C ALA A 9 -6.56 -1.23 30.10
N LYS A 10 -7.09 -1.74 28.99
CA LYS A 10 -6.57 -2.95 28.33
C LYS A 10 -5.25 -2.65 27.59
N LEU A 11 -5.17 -1.52 26.89
CA LEU A 11 -3.98 -1.09 26.19
C LEU A 11 -2.81 -0.79 27.15
N ALA A 12 -3.09 -0.29 28.35
CA ALA A 12 -2.07 -0.02 29.39
C ALA A 12 -1.44 -1.30 29.99
N LYS A 13 -2.08 -2.47 29.85
CA LYS A 13 -1.55 -3.76 30.34
C LYS A 13 -0.54 -4.42 29.38
N ILE A 14 -0.45 -3.96 28.14
CA ILE A 14 0.40 -4.56 27.11
C ILE A 14 1.90 -4.33 27.38
N PRO A 15 2.36 -3.13 27.78
CA PRO A 15 3.76 -2.93 28.13
C PRO A 15 4.26 -3.86 29.24
N LEU A 16 3.42 -4.12 30.22
CA LEU A 16 3.72 -5.04 31.34
C LEU A 16 3.84 -6.50 30.87
N GLY A 17 3.02 -6.90 29.88
CA GLY A 17 3.08 -8.25 29.31
C GLY A 17 4.33 -8.48 28.44
N ILE A 18 4.80 -7.48 27.71
CA ILE A 18 6.02 -7.55 26.89
C ILE A 18 7.27 -7.50 27.77
N ALA A 19 7.33 -6.58 28.73
CA ALA A 19 8.46 -6.47 29.65
C ALA A 19 8.61 -7.72 30.53
N GLY A 20 7.50 -8.31 31.03
CA GLY A 20 7.53 -9.55 31.79
C GLY A 20 8.03 -10.76 30.98
N ARG A 21 7.72 -10.82 29.70
CA ARG A 21 8.15 -11.91 28.81
C ARG A 21 9.59 -11.72 28.32
N ALA A 22 10.03 -10.51 28.07
CA ALA A 22 11.44 -10.22 27.81
C ALA A 22 12.32 -10.67 28.97
N ALA A 23 11.87 -10.46 30.20
CA ALA A 23 12.57 -10.96 31.40
C ALA A 23 12.58 -12.49 31.50
N VAL A 24 11.46 -13.17 31.16
CA VAL A 24 11.39 -14.65 31.10
C VAL A 24 12.23 -15.21 29.96
N GLY A 25 12.25 -14.58 28.77
CA GLY A 25 13.09 -14.96 27.64
C GLY A 25 14.59 -14.80 27.96
N PHE A 26 14.95 -13.72 28.67
CA PHE A 26 16.31 -13.53 29.18
C PHE A 26 16.70 -14.59 30.22
N GLY A 27 15.80 -14.93 31.14
CA GLY A 27 16.02 -16.03 32.09
C GLY A 27 16.19 -17.40 31.41
N ARG A 28 15.41 -17.70 30.37
CA ARG A 28 15.56 -18.94 29.55
C ARG A 28 16.86 -18.99 28.77
N ARG A 29 17.35 -17.85 28.27
CA ARG A 29 18.67 -17.74 27.60
C ARG A 29 19.82 -18.02 28.56
N LEU A 30 19.72 -17.58 29.82
CA LEU A 30 20.68 -17.88 30.86
C LEU A 30 20.63 -19.36 31.30
N ALA A 31 19.50 -20.04 31.12
CA ALA A 31 19.29 -21.46 31.45
C ALA A 31 19.66 -22.41 30.30
N GLY A 32 20.31 -21.94 29.20
CA GLY A 32 20.85 -22.80 28.14
C GLY A 32 19.85 -23.21 27.03
N GLY A 33 18.73 -22.51 26.91
CA GLY A 33 17.77 -22.74 25.81
C GLY A 33 18.28 -22.28 24.44
N ASP A 34 17.85 -22.96 23.38
CA ASP A 34 18.22 -22.63 21.99
C ASP A 34 17.82 -21.20 21.64
N ARG A 35 18.78 -20.39 21.16
CA ARG A 35 18.60 -18.97 20.86
C ARG A 35 17.62 -18.74 19.70
N THR A 36 17.55 -19.66 18.76
CA THR A 36 16.67 -19.55 17.58
C THR A 36 15.22 -19.84 17.93
N GLU A 37 14.94 -20.90 18.70
CA GLU A 37 13.58 -21.26 19.12
C GLU A 37 12.98 -20.22 20.09
N ILE A 38 13.79 -19.73 21.05
CA ILE A 38 13.33 -18.69 22.01
C ILE A 38 13.04 -17.37 21.30
N SER A 39 13.83 -17.03 20.27
CA SER A 39 13.61 -15.82 19.47
C SER A 39 12.35 -15.94 18.61
N ALA A 40 12.11 -17.10 17.98
CA ALA A 40 10.92 -17.35 17.18
C ALA A 40 9.62 -17.30 18.02
N ASP A 41 9.59 -17.98 19.18
CA ASP A 41 8.44 -17.95 20.11
C ASP A 41 8.13 -16.55 20.65
N LEU A 42 9.17 -15.76 20.94
CA LEU A 42 9.01 -14.36 21.38
C LEU A 42 8.47 -13.47 20.25
N ASN A 43 8.97 -13.64 19.03
CA ASN A 43 8.54 -12.86 17.87
C ASN A 43 7.10 -13.21 17.47
N GLN A 44 6.74 -14.50 17.48
CA GLN A 44 5.36 -14.95 17.22
C GLN A 44 4.37 -14.36 18.23
N LYS A 45 4.66 -14.46 19.53
CA LYS A 45 3.80 -13.91 20.58
C LYS A 45 3.74 -12.39 20.58
N ALA A 46 4.81 -11.72 20.16
CA ALA A 46 4.82 -10.28 19.99
C ALA A 46 3.96 -9.86 18.78
N ALA A 47 4.03 -10.59 17.66
CA ALA A 47 3.17 -10.39 16.52
C ALA A 47 1.68 -10.63 16.86
N GLU A 48 1.33 -11.73 17.54
CA GLU A 48 -0.02 -12.02 18.00
C GLU A 48 -0.59 -10.90 18.89
N GLN A 49 0.24 -10.33 19.77
CA GLN A 49 -0.16 -9.21 20.61
C GLN A 49 -0.35 -7.92 19.84
N LEU A 50 0.56 -7.62 18.89
CA LEU A 50 0.43 -6.48 18.01
C LEU A 50 -0.89 -6.57 17.22
N PHE A 51 -1.18 -7.74 16.63
CA PHE A 51 -2.43 -7.97 15.91
C PHE A 51 -3.68 -7.89 16.82
N ALA A 52 -3.59 -8.37 18.05
CA ALA A 52 -4.69 -8.24 19.00
C ALA A 52 -4.99 -6.77 19.35
N VAL A 53 -3.94 -5.95 19.48
CA VAL A 53 -4.06 -4.49 19.69
C VAL A 53 -4.62 -3.80 18.46
N LEU A 54 -4.07 -4.11 17.28
CA LEU A 54 -4.54 -3.56 16.02
C LEU A 54 -6.00 -3.94 15.76
N GLY A 55 -6.43 -5.15 16.11
CA GLY A 55 -7.81 -5.61 15.99
C GLY A 55 -8.81 -4.88 16.91
N GLU A 56 -8.34 -4.23 17.98
CA GLU A 56 -9.18 -3.35 18.82
C GLU A 56 -9.31 -1.91 18.25
N LEU A 57 -8.46 -1.53 17.29
CA LEU A 57 -8.48 -0.24 16.59
C LEU A 57 -9.37 -0.35 15.36
N LYS A 58 -10.50 0.35 15.30
CA LYS A 58 -11.53 0.12 14.28
C LYS A 58 -11.15 0.63 12.86
N GLY A 59 -10.57 1.78 12.73
CA GLY A 59 -10.26 2.41 11.43
C GLY A 59 -8.77 2.38 11.11
N GLY A 60 -7.92 2.71 12.09
CA GLY A 60 -6.47 2.67 11.95
C GLY A 60 -5.92 1.25 11.70
N ALA A 61 -6.59 0.22 12.26
CA ALA A 61 -6.22 -1.18 12.02
C ALA A 61 -6.44 -1.61 10.56
N MET A 62 -7.54 -1.20 9.94
CA MET A 62 -7.81 -1.52 8.54
C MET A 62 -6.76 -0.90 7.61
N LYS A 63 -6.40 0.37 7.84
CA LYS A 63 -5.36 1.06 7.08
C LYS A 63 -3.97 0.45 7.29
N PHE A 64 -3.63 0.11 8.52
CA PHE A 64 -2.39 -0.59 8.82
C PHE A 64 -2.38 -1.99 8.18
N GLY A 65 -3.51 -2.70 8.23
CA GLY A 65 -3.70 -3.98 7.54
C GLY A 65 -3.55 -3.88 6.02
N GLN A 66 -4.08 -2.82 5.40
CA GLN A 66 -3.90 -2.56 3.96
C GLN A 66 -2.43 -2.29 3.61
N ALA A 67 -1.73 -1.45 4.38
CA ALA A 67 -0.31 -1.19 4.18
C ALA A 67 0.54 -2.47 4.34
N LEU A 68 0.22 -3.31 5.32
CA LEU A 68 0.91 -4.58 5.52
C LEU A 68 0.57 -5.64 4.48
N SER A 69 -0.65 -5.65 3.91
CA SER A 69 -1.05 -6.63 2.89
C SER A 69 -0.25 -6.48 1.59
N VAL A 70 0.18 -5.27 1.27
CA VAL A 70 1.06 -5.02 0.12
C VAL A 70 2.43 -5.70 0.32
N MET A 71 2.89 -5.81 1.56
CA MET A 71 4.15 -6.48 1.93
C MET A 71 3.99 -7.98 2.20
N GLU A 72 2.77 -8.53 2.11
CA GLU A 72 2.48 -9.95 2.42
C GLU A 72 3.33 -10.92 1.61
N ALA A 73 3.60 -10.62 0.34
CA ALA A 73 4.45 -11.44 -0.51
C ALA A 73 5.91 -11.55 -0.04
N ALA A 74 6.37 -10.61 0.79
CA ALA A 74 7.72 -10.59 1.36
C ALA A 74 7.83 -11.36 2.69
N VAL A 75 6.70 -11.75 3.30
CA VAL A 75 6.68 -12.46 4.59
C VAL A 75 7.14 -13.91 4.39
N PRO A 76 8.10 -14.42 5.20
CA PRO A 76 8.52 -15.80 5.14
C PRO A 76 7.36 -16.79 5.33
N GLU A 77 7.40 -17.95 4.66
CA GLU A 77 6.30 -18.94 4.68
C GLU A 77 5.94 -19.42 6.10
N GLU A 78 6.92 -19.55 6.96
CA GLU A 78 6.76 -19.96 8.36
C GLU A 78 5.89 -19.02 9.20
N PHE A 79 5.77 -17.74 8.78
CA PHE A 79 4.90 -16.73 9.38
C PHE A 79 3.67 -16.42 8.51
N GLY A 80 3.58 -17.02 7.31
CA GLY A 80 2.65 -16.62 6.26
C GLY A 80 1.18 -16.86 6.61
N GLU A 81 0.81 -18.03 7.15
CA GLU A 81 -0.60 -18.35 7.48
C GLU A 81 -1.15 -17.51 8.63
N PRO A 82 -0.51 -17.46 9.81
CA PRO A 82 -0.99 -16.62 10.91
C PRO A 82 -1.05 -15.14 10.55
N TYR A 83 -0.10 -14.67 9.71
CA TYR A 83 -0.06 -13.30 9.22
C TYR A 83 -1.22 -12.99 8.27
N ARG A 84 -1.48 -13.88 7.29
CA ARG A 84 -2.62 -13.74 6.35
C ARG A 84 -3.96 -13.74 7.08
N ASP A 85 -4.15 -14.67 8.02
CA ASP A 85 -5.36 -14.74 8.84
C ASP A 85 -5.56 -13.47 9.65
N ALA A 86 -4.50 -12.94 10.24
CA ALA A 86 -4.55 -11.70 11.00
C ALA A 86 -4.85 -10.49 10.09
N LEU A 87 -4.23 -10.40 8.90
CA LEU A 87 -4.54 -9.37 7.92
C LEU A 87 -5.98 -9.46 7.42
N THR A 88 -6.46 -10.66 7.12
CA THR A 88 -7.85 -10.90 6.70
C THR A 88 -8.84 -10.46 7.78
N ARG A 89 -8.54 -10.76 9.05
CA ARG A 89 -9.37 -10.28 10.18
C ARG A 89 -9.34 -8.76 10.36
N LEU A 90 -8.20 -8.12 10.10
CA LEU A 90 -8.06 -6.66 10.16
C LEU A 90 -8.78 -5.97 8.99
N GLN A 91 -8.81 -6.63 7.83
CA GLN A 91 -9.53 -6.18 6.64
C GLN A 91 -11.01 -6.60 6.64
N ALA A 92 -11.37 -7.60 7.48
CA ALA A 92 -12.76 -8.03 7.62
C ALA A 92 -13.63 -6.83 7.97
N ALA A 93 -14.60 -6.57 7.12
CA ALA A 93 -15.47 -5.42 7.16
C ALA A 93 -16.08 -5.25 8.55
N ALA A 94 -16.01 -4.04 9.08
CA ALA A 94 -16.89 -3.66 10.18
C ALA A 94 -18.35 -3.96 9.76
N PRO A 95 -19.22 -4.36 10.70
CA PRO A 95 -20.63 -4.58 10.36
C PRO A 95 -21.18 -3.34 9.65
N PRO A 96 -22.04 -3.53 8.63
CA PRO A 96 -22.61 -2.42 7.88
C PRO A 96 -23.23 -1.37 8.83
N MET A 97 -23.05 -0.11 8.48
CA MET A 97 -23.69 1.01 9.17
C MET A 97 -25.21 0.87 9.01
N PRO A 98 -26.00 1.07 10.08
CA PRO A 98 -27.45 1.09 9.98
C PRO A 98 -27.91 2.10 8.91
N ILE A 99 -28.88 1.71 8.08
CA ILE A 99 -29.34 2.56 6.96
C ILE A 99 -29.83 3.94 7.43
N ALA A 100 -30.40 4.03 8.62
CA ALA A 100 -30.81 5.31 9.20
C ALA A 100 -29.64 6.28 9.42
N ASP A 101 -28.44 5.74 9.70
CA ASP A 101 -27.22 6.55 9.85
C ASP A 101 -26.71 6.99 8.47
N VAL A 102 -26.80 6.11 7.45
CA VAL A 102 -26.50 6.45 6.06
C VAL A 102 -27.37 7.63 5.59
N HIS A 103 -28.68 7.51 5.76
CA HIS A 103 -29.61 8.56 5.36
C HIS A 103 -29.34 9.86 6.11
N ARG A 104 -28.98 9.81 7.41
CA ARG A 104 -28.61 11.01 8.18
C ARG A 104 -27.36 11.67 7.62
N VAL A 105 -26.33 10.91 7.22
CA VAL A 105 -25.14 11.47 6.59
C VAL A 105 -25.49 12.09 5.24
N LEU A 106 -26.33 11.42 4.42
CA LEU A 106 -26.79 11.95 3.14
C LEU A 106 -27.58 13.24 3.32
N ASP A 107 -28.49 13.30 4.30
CA ASP A 107 -29.24 14.53 4.65
C ASP A 107 -28.29 15.68 5.02
N GLN A 108 -27.28 15.40 5.83
CA GLN A 108 -26.32 16.42 6.27
C GLN A 108 -25.39 16.90 5.14
N GLN A 109 -24.99 16.02 4.24
CA GLN A 109 -23.98 16.30 3.23
C GLN A 109 -24.55 16.77 1.89
N LEU A 110 -25.72 16.24 1.50
CA LEU A 110 -26.37 16.53 0.23
C LEU A 110 -27.66 17.35 0.40
N GLY A 111 -28.08 17.62 1.65
CA GLY A 111 -29.32 18.30 2.01
C GLY A 111 -30.51 17.35 2.11
N THR A 112 -31.55 17.73 2.87
CA THR A 112 -32.75 16.92 3.15
C THR A 112 -33.53 16.46 1.90
N GLY A 113 -33.29 17.12 0.77
CA GLY A 113 -33.85 16.77 -0.55
C GLY A 113 -33.01 15.77 -1.35
N TRP A 114 -31.97 15.16 -0.77
CA TRP A 114 -31.02 14.30 -1.51
C TRP A 114 -31.68 13.16 -2.30
N ARG A 115 -32.79 12.59 -1.79
CA ARG A 115 -33.52 11.50 -2.49
C ARG A 115 -34.01 11.92 -3.86
N LYS A 116 -34.31 13.21 -4.11
CA LYS A 116 -34.73 13.72 -5.43
C LYS A 116 -33.61 13.68 -6.48
N ARG A 117 -32.37 13.51 -6.06
CA ARG A 117 -31.20 13.36 -6.97
C ARG A 117 -31.07 11.93 -7.50
N PHE A 118 -31.77 10.97 -6.88
CA PHE A 118 -31.71 9.56 -7.24
C PHE A 118 -33.08 9.08 -7.76
N ALA A 119 -33.07 8.32 -8.84
CA ALA A 119 -34.26 7.59 -9.29
C ALA A 119 -34.50 6.37 -8.38
N SER A 120 -33.42 5.72 -7.92
CA SER A 120 -33.46 4.65 -6.91
C SER A 120 -32.18 4.68 -6.08
N PHE A 121 -32.26 4.22 -4.84
CA PHE A 121 -31.13 4.07 -3.92
C PHE A 121 -31.26 2.72 -3.22
N ASP A 122 -30.21 1.89 -3.32
CA ASP A 122 -30.16 0.59 -2.66
C ASP A 122 -29.73 0.78 -1.21
N ASP A 123 -30.60 0.43 -0.28
CA ASP A 123 -30.34 0.57 1.15
C ASP A 123 -29.34 -0.48 1.67
N GLU A 124 -29.16 -1.61 0.96
CA GLU A 124 -28.12 -2.58 1.26
C GLU A 124 -26.77 -2.12 0.68
N PRO A 125 -25.68 -2.13 1.47
CA PRO A 125 -24.37 -1.74 0.96
C PRO A 125 -23.85 -2.78 -0.04
N ALA A 126 -23.39 -2.32 -1.19
CA ALA A 126 -22.75 -3.16 -2.20
C ALA A 126 -21.31 -3.53 -1.81
N ALA A 127 -20.62 -2.68 -1.05
CA ALA A 127 -19.24 -2.90 -0.60
C ALA A 127 -18.92 -2.12 0.67
N SER A 128 -17.89 -2.58 1.40
CA SER A 128 -17.25 -1.81 2.47
C SER A 128 -16.12 -0.96 1.89
N ALA A 129 -15.93 0.23 2.46
CA ALA A 129 -14.77 1.07 2.24
C ALA A 129 -13.97 1.19 3.56
N SER A 130 -12.73 1.68 3.52
CA SER A 130 -11.85 1.76 4.69
C SER A 130 -12.47 2.50 5.88
N ILE A 131 -13.17 3.59 5.61
CA ILE A 131 -13.81 4.44 6.62
C ILE A 131 -15.29 4.68 6.35
N GLY A 132 -15.93 3.83 5.51
CA GLY A 132 -17.32 3.98 5.08
C GLY A 132 -17.87 2.74 4.41
N GLN A 133 -18.94 2.92 3.69
CA GLN A 133 -19.55 1.88 2.83
C GLN A 133 -20.05 2.49 1.52
N VAL A 134 -20.23 1.62 0.53
CA VAL A 134 -20.63 2.00 -0.83
C VAL A 134 -22.01 1.41 -1.12
N HIS A 135 -22.92 2.25 -1.58
CA HIS A 135 -24.26 1.85 -2.03
C HIS A 135 -24.36 2.00 -3.55
N LYS A 136 -25.08 1.08 -4.18
CA LYS A 136 -25.46 1.20 -5.59
C LYS A 136 -26.73 2.04 -5.67
N ALA A 137 -26.79 2.94 -6.65
CA ALA A 137 -27.96 3.79 -6.84
C ALA A 137 -28.11 4.14 -8.33
N GLN A 138 -29.30 4.61 -8.71
CA GLN A 138 -29.54 5.21 -10.01
C GLN A 138 -29.71 6.72 -9.83
N TRP A 139 -28.86 7.48 -10.48
CA TRP A 139 -28.95 8.95 -10.47
C TRP A 139 -30.17 9.41 -11.26
N SER A 140 -30.66 10.62 -10.99
CA SER A 140 -31.87 11.15 -11.64
C SER A 140 -31.78 11.29 -13.16
N ASP A 141 -30.56 11.30 -13.73
CA ASP A 141 -30.31 11.31 -15.18
C ASP A 141 -30.22 9.90 -15.81
N GLY A 142 -30.44 8.84 -15.02
CA GLY A 142 -30.44 7.46 -15.45
C GLY A 142 -29.10 6.74 -15.32
N ARG A 143 -28.01 7.42 -14.95
CA ARG A 143 -26.71 6.74 -14.72
C ARG A 143 -26.77 5.88 -13.47
N THR A 144 -26.18 4.68 -13.53
CA THR A 144 -25.89 3.89 -12.33
C THR A 144 -24.67 4.47 -11.62
N VAL A 145 -24.76 4.67 -10.30
CA VAL A 145 -23.73 5.33 -9.51
C VAL A 145 -23.37 4.53 -8.26
N ALA A 146 -22.13 4.68 -7.84
CA ALA A 146 -21.62 4.27 -6.53
C ALA A 146 -21.70 5.47 -5.58
N VAL A 147 -22.32 5.27 -4.43
CA VAL A 147 -22.45 6.29 -3.38
C VAL A 147 -21.64 5.85 -2.18
N LYS A 148 -20.43 6.40 -2.04
CA LYS A 148 -19.51 6.15 -0.92
C LYS A 148 -19.89 7.08 0.22
N VAL A 149 -20.23 6.50 1.39
CA VAL A 149 -20.71 7.23 2.57
C VAL A 149 -19.82 6.91 3.76
N GLN A 150 -19.25 7.95 4.38
CA GLN A 150 -18.35 7.80 5.52
C GLN A 150 -19.10 7.45 6.79
N TYR A 151 -18.52 6.58 7.63
CA TYR A 151 -19.09 6.24 8.94
C TYR A 151 -19.12 7.46 9.86
N PRO A 152 -20.25 7.73 10.55
CA PRO A 152 -20.34 8.80 11.56
C PRO A 152 -19.28 8.61 12.67
N GLY A 153 -18.52 9.67 12.96
CA GLY A 153 -17.44 9.64 13.95
C GLY A 153 -16.20 8.84 13.54
N ALA A 154 -16.08 8.45 12.26
CA ALA A 154 -14.87 7.80 11.73
C ALA A 154 -13.64 8.70 11.89
N ASP A 155 -13.79 9.99 11.64
CA ASP A 155 -12.75 11.01 11.81
C ASP A 155 -12.24 11.07 13.26
N GLU A 156 -13.12 11.15 14.24
CA GLU A 156 -12.73 11.17 15.66
C GLU A 156 -12.08 9.83 16.09
N ALA A 157 -12.68 8.70 15.68
CA ALA A 157 -12.16 7.39 15.99
C ALA A 157 -10.77 7.16 15.39
N LEU A 158 -10.58 7.53 14.14
CA LEU A 158 -9.34 7.34 13.39
C LEU A 158 -8.21 8.22 13.96
N ARG A 159 -8.49 9.50 14.26
CA ARG A 159 -7.52 10.39 14.94
C ARG A 159 -7.13 9.85 16.34
N ALA A 160 -8.06 9.29 17.10
CA ALA A 160 -7.78 8.67 18.38
C ALA A 160 -6.90 7.42 18.23
N ASP A 161 -7.17 6.60 17.22
CA ASP A 161 -6.40 5.40 16.91
C ASP A 161 -4.97 5.76 16.49
N LEU A 162 -4.79 6.74 15.59
CA LEU A 162 -3.47 7.25 15.18
C LEU A 162 -2.67 7.83 16.34
N LYS A 163 -3.32 8.60 17.23
CA LYS A 163 -2.68 9.11 18.43
C LYS A 163 -2.19 7.98 19.36
N THR A 164 -2.94 6.89 19.41
CA THR A 164 -2.56 5.71 20.19
C THR A 164 -1.38 4.98 19.53
N LEU A 165 -1.40 4.77 18.20
CA LEU A 165 -0.29 4.18 17.44
C LEU A 165 0.98 5.01 17.58
N ASN A 166 0.91 6.34 17.47
CA ASN A 166 2.05 7.23 17.65
C ASN A 166 2.66 7.14 19.06
N ARG A 167 1.85 6.96 20.10
CA ARG A 167 2.37 6.74 21.47
C ARG A 167 3.06 5.38 21.63
N MET A 168 2.70 4.39 20.83
CA MET A 168 3.25 3.05 20.88
C MET A 168 4.47 2.85 19.95
N THR A 169 4.91 3.89 19.24
CA THR A 169 5.98 3.83 18.24
C THR A 169 7.27 3.18 18.78
N GLY A 170 7.68 3.56 19.99
CA GLY A 170 8.88 2.97 20.62
C GLY A 170 8.76 1.49 20.92
N MET A 171 7.54 1.02 21.24
CA MET A 171 7.25 -0.39 21.49
C MET A 171 7.17 -1.19 20.19
N ILE A 172 6.53 -0.63 19.15
CA ILE A 172 6.42 -1.27 17.83
C ILE A 172 7.81 -1.43 17.22
N GLY A 173 8.67 -0.40 17.32
CA GLY A 173 10.06 -0.44 16.84
C GLY A 173 10.93 -1.50 17.55
N SER A 174 10.60 -1.86 18.80
CA SER A 174 11.32 -2.94 19.50
C SER A 174 10.90 -4.35 19.06
N VAL A 175 9.73 -4.47 18.41
CA VAL A 175 9.16 -5.76 17.94
C VAL A 175 9.51 -6.04 16.47
N ILE A 176 9.80 -5.00 15.69
CA ILE A 176 10.20 -5.11 14.28
C ILE A 176 11.66 -4.67 14.14
N PRO A 177 12.64 -5.57 14.36
CA PRO A 177 14.05 -5.22 14.28
C PRO A 177 14.43 -4.71 12.89
N GLY A 178 15.11 -3.56 12.80
CA GLY A 178 15.63 -2.99 11.57
C GLY A 178 14.69 -2.07 10.81
N ALA A 179 13.42 -1.90 11.25
CA ALA A 179 12.52 -0.92 10.66
C ALA A 179 12.43 0.36 11.50
N ASP A 180 12.68 1.51 10.89
CA ASP A 180 12.29 2.79 11.50
C ASP A 180 10.78 2.98 11.36
N VAL A 181 10.07 2.70 12.45
CA VAL A 181 8.59 2.73 12.49
C VAL A 181 8.05 4.16 12.53
N LYS A 182 8.86 5.15 12.94
CA LYS A 182 8.41 6.54 13.07
C LYS A 182 7.99 7.17 11.75
N PRO A 183 8.82 7.13 10.67
CA PRO A 183 8.41 7.65 9.37
C PRO A 183 7.18 6.95 8.81
N ILE A 184 7.07 5.63 9.01
CA ILE A 184 5.91 4.83 8.54
C ILE A 184 4.63 5.31 9.24
N LEU A 185 4.65 5.48 10.56
CA LEU A 185 3.49 5.95 11.31
C LEU A 185 3.16 7.42 11.02
N ALA A 186 4.16 8.27 10.80
CA ALA A 186 3.94 9.67 10.40
C ALA A 186 3.22 9.71 9.05
N GLU A 187 3.67 8.94 8.08
CA GLU A 187 3.05 8.84 6.77
C GLU A 187 1.61 8.27 6.84
N ILE A 188 1.39 7.19 7.60
CA ILE A 188 0.04 6.64 7.81
C ILE A 188 -0.88 7.71 8.43
N THR A 189 -0.35 8.50 9.37
CA THR A 189 -1.12 9.58 10.02
C THR A 189 -1.53 10.65 9.00
N GLU A 190 -0.58 11.15 8.22
CA GLU A 190 -0.81 12.18 7.20
C GLU A 190 -1.81 11.70 6.15
N ARG A 191 -1.62 10.51 5.60
CA ARG A 191 -2.52 9.91 4.60
C ARG A 191 -3.92 9.69 5.13
N THR A 192 -4.03 9.24 6.37
CA THR A 192 -5.32 9.02 6.99
C THR A 192 -6.10 10.32 7.17
N GLU A 193 -5.42 11.43 7.47
CA GLU A 193 -6.07 12.74 7.56
C GLU A 193 -6.56 13.24 6.18
N GLU A 194 -5.81 12.99 5.11
CA GLU A 194 -6.22 13.32 3.73
C GLU A 194 -7.50 12.58 3.32
N GLU A 195 -7.65 11.30 3.72
CA GLU A 195 -8.80 10.48 3.39
C GLU A 195 -10.08 10.84 4.16
N LEU A 196 -9.98 11.66 5.21
CA LEU A 196 -11.15 12.08 5.98
C LEU A 196 -12.05 13.06 5.23
N ASP A 197 -11.57 13.70 4.16
CA ASP A 197 -12.36 14.62 3.33
C ASP A 197 -12.48 14.09 1.89
N TYR A 198 -13.62 13.49 1.57
CA TYR A 198 -13.89 12.95 0.23
C TYR A 198 -13.88 14.00 -0.90
N ARG A 199 -13.82 15.29 -0.58
CA ARG A 199 -13.60 16.33 -1.62
C ARG A 199 -12.20 16.23 -2.22
N THR A 200 -11.20 15.85 -1.42
CA THR A 200 -9.82 15.60 -1.90
C THR A 200 -9.80 14.41 -2.84
N GLU A 201 -10.42 13.30 -2.45
CA GLU A 201 -10.57 12.11 -3.32
C GLU A 201 -11.31 12.48 -4.62
N ALA A 202 -12.43 13.21 -4.52
CA ALA A 202 -13.17 13.67 -5.69
C ALA A 202 -12.34 14.57 -6.64
N ALA A 203 -11.49 15.44 -6.10
CA ALA A 203 -10.61 16.30 -6.90
C ALA A 203 -9.53 15.48 -7.63
N ASN A 204 -8.91 14.52 -6.92
CA ASN A 204 -7.97 13.60 -7.51
C ASN A 204 -8.63 12.79 -8.63
N GLN A 205 -9.75 12.13 -8.32
CA GLN A 205 -10.48 11.30 -9.29
C GLN A 205 -10.89 12.08 -10.55
N ARG A 206 -11.34 13.34 -10.42
CA ARG A 206 -11.63 14.19 -11.60
C ARG A 206 -10.39 14.44 -12.45
N ALA A 207 -9.23 14.65 -11.83
CA ALA A 207 -7.97 14.85 -12.57
C ALA A 207 -7.60 13.59 -13.35
N PHE A 208 -7.67 12.41 -12.70
CA PHE A 208 -7.41 11.13 -13.35
C PHE A 208 -8.45 10.79 -14.43
N ALA A 209 -9.74 11.00 -14.16
CA ALA A 209 -10.80 10.76 -15.14
C ALA A 209 -10.64 11.65 -16.39
N LYS A 210 -10.14 12.89 -16.22
CA LYS A 210 -9.82 13.78 -17.34
C LYS A 210 -8.59 13.30 -18.11
N GLY A 211 -7.52 12.90 -17.40
CA GLY A 211 -6.26 12.46 -18.03
C GLY A 211 -6.40 11.15 -18.82
N PHE A 212 -7.26 10.25 -18.33
CA PHE A 212 -7.51 8.94 -18.95
C PHE A 212 -8.85 8.86 -19.70
N ASP A 213 -9.49 10.00 -20.03
CA ASP A 213 -10.76 10.00 -20.79
C ASP A 213 -10.56 9.37 -22.18
N GLY A 214 -11.38 8.37 -22.51
CA GLY A 214 -11.25 7.62 -23.75
C GLY A 214 -10.01 6.73 -23.89
N HIS A 215 -9.24 6.51 -22.81
CA HIS A 215 -8.04 5.68 -22.89
C HIS A 215 -8.37 4.21 -23.23
N PRO A 216 -7.64 3.55 -24.15
CA PRO A 216 -7.99 2.20 -24.62
C PRO A 216 -7.80 1.10 -23.59
N ARG A 217 -7.02 1.33 -22.54
CA ARG A 217 -6.66 0.33 -21.52
C ARG A 217 -7.15 0.66 -20.11
N PHE A 218 -7.47 1.93 -19.83
CA PHE A 218 -7.83 2.37 -18.48
C PHE A 218 -9.19 3.05 -18.44
N VAL A 219 -9.91 2.86 -17.33
CA VAL A 219 -11.18 3.54 -17.04
C VAL A 219 -11.10 4.13 -15.63
N VAL A 220 -11.45 5.40 -15.53
CA VAL A 220 -11.63 6.08 -14.24
C VAL A 220 -13.07 6.56 -14.19
N PRO A 221 -13.89 6.11 -13.21
CA PRO A 221 -15.29 6.52 -13.13
C PRO A 221 -15.39 8.01 -12.87
N LYS A 222 -16.31 8.69 -13.59
CA LYS A 222 -16.51 10.14 -13.46
C LYS A 222 -17.18 10.46 -12.13
N VAL A 223 -16.74 11.53 -11.48
CA VAL A 223 -17.36 12.03 -10.25
C VAL A 223 -18.65 12.77 -10.60
N VAL A 224 -19.75 12.31 -10.04
CA VAL A 224 -21.10 12.89 -10.23
C VAL A 224 -21.38 13.96 -9.18
N ALA A 225 -21.06 13.67 -7.91
CA ALA A 225 -21.19 14.62 -6.79
C ALA A 225 -20.15 14.32 -5.72
N GLY A 226 -19.79 15.36 -4.94
CA GLY A 226 -18.82 15.21 -3.84
C GLY A 226 -19.13 16.17 -2.71
N ALA A 227 -19.06 15.68 -1.49
CA ALA A 227 -19.18 16.41 -0.24
C ALA A 227 -18.14 15.85 0.76
N PRO A 228 -17.87 16.51 1.89
CA PRO A 228 -16.83 16.03 2.82
C PRO A 228 -16.93 14.56 3.24
N LYS A 229 -18.16 14.02 3.39
CA LYS A 229 -18.41 12.63 3.85
C LYS A 229 -19.20 11.78 2.86
N VAL A 230 -19.42 12.27 1.64
CA VAL A 230 -20.14 11.55 0.57
C VAL A 230 -19.45 11.80 -0.77
N LEU A 231 -19.15 10.70 -1.48
CA LEU A 231 -18.66 10.74 -2.85
C LEU A 231 -19.58 9.92 -3.74
N VAL A 232 -20.03 10.50 -4.84
CA VAL A 232 -20.86 9.83 -5.84
C VAL A 232 -20.09 9.78 -7.15
N THR A 233 -19.89 8.56 -7.67
CA THR A 233 -19.16 8.29 -8.92
C THR A 233 -19.98 7.39 -9.83
N GLU A 234 -19.63 7.29 -11.10
CA GLU A 234 -20.19 6.27 -11.97
C GLU A 234 -19.93 4.87 -11.41
N TRP A 235 -20.90 3.98 -11.52
CA TRP A 235 -20.76 2.57 -11.17
C TRP A 235 -20.08 1.83 -12.31
N LEU A 236 -19.10 1.01 -11.99
CA LEU A 236 -18.44 0.11 -12.95
C LEU A 236 -18.69 -1.34 -12.53
N ASP A 237 -19.03 -2.18 -13.52
CA ASP A 237 -19.16 -3.61 -13.32
C ASP A 237 -17.87 -4.29 -13.79
N GLY A 238 -17.18 -4.96 -12.87
CA GLY A 238 -15.91 -5.62 -13.15
C GLY A 238 -15.51 -6.61 -12.06
N GLU A 239 -14.49 -7.41 -12.33
CA GLU A 239 -13.92 -8.34 -11.36
C GLU A 239 -12.81 -7.64 -10.57
N PRO A 240 -12.91 -7.55 -9.22
CA PRO A 240 -11.85 -6.97 -8.39
C PRO A 240 -10.52 -7.73 -8.55
N VAL A 241 -9.39 -7.01 -8.60
CA VAL A 241 -8.07 -7.64 -8.70
C VAL A 241 -7.78 -8.55 -7.49
N SER A 242 -8.32 -8.24 -6.31
CA SER A 242 -8.25 -9.12 -5.14
C SER A 242 -8.92 -10.49 -5.37
N ALA A 243 -10.01 -10.54 -6.11
CA ALA A 243 -10.67 -11.80 -6.50
C ALA A 243 -9.84 -12.57 -7.54
N ILE A 244 -9.20 -11.86 -8.47
CA ILE A 244 -8.28 -12.46 -9.46
C ILE A 244 -7.07 -13.09 -8.77
N ILE A 245 -6.48 -12.41 -7.77
CA ILE A 245 -5.39 -12.99 -6.95
C ILE A 245 -5.84 -14.28 -6.28
N LYS A 246 -7.02 -14.28 -5.65
CA LYS A 246 -7.57 -15.48 -5.00
C LYS A 246 -7.78 -16.62 -6.01
N ARG A 247 -8.42 -16.32 -7.14
CA ARG A 247 -8.64 -17.30 -8.22
C ARG A 247 -7.32 -17.83 -8.77
N GLY A 248 -6.27 -17.00 -8.85
CA GLY A 248 -4.93 -17.42 -9.26
C GLY A 248 -4.27 -18.42 -8.31
N GLN A 249 -4.60 -18.39 -7.02
CA GLN A 249 -4.16 -19.38 -6.05
C GLN A 249 -4.91 -20.72 -6.19
N GLU A 250 -6.20 -20.66 -6.56
CA GLU A 250 -7.06 -21.83 -6.75
C GLU A 250 -6.80 -22.51 -8.11
N ASP A 251 -6.56 -21.73 -9.17
CA ASP A 251 -6.24 -22.19 -10.52
C ASP A 251 -5.03 -21.46 -11.10
N PRO A 252 -3.80 -21.83 -10.71
CA PRO A 252 -2.58 -21.15 -11.15
C PRO A 252 -2.35 -21.21 -12.65
N GLN A 253 -2.74 -22.27 -13.33
CA GLN A 253 -2.49 -22.46 -14.77
C GLN A 253 -3.55 -21.76 -15.63
N GLY A 254 -4.83 -21.91 -15.30
CA GLY A 254 -5.93 -21.35 -16.09
C GLY A 254 -6.04 -19.83 -16.00
N THR A 255 -5.32 -19.18 -15.06
CA THR A 255 -5.39 -17.73 -14.86
C THR A 255 -4.11 -16.96 -15.24
N VAL A 256 -3.08 -17.63 -15.77
CA VAL A 256 -1.76 -17.02 -16.08
C VAL A 256 -1.89 -15.77 -16.94
N GLU A 257 -2.56 -15.86 -18.08
CA GLU A 257 -2.69 -14.73 -19.02
C GLU A 257 -3.42 -13.54 -18.37
N LEU A 258 -4.49 -13.80 -17.61
CA LEU A 258 -5.23 -12.77 -16.91
C LEU A 258 -4.36 -12.09 -15.84
N ARG A 259 -3.63 -12.86 -15.03
CA ARG A 259 -2.75 -12.33 -13.99
C ARG A 259 -1.62 -11.48 -14.56
N ASN A 260 -0.97 -11.95 -15.62
CA ASN A 260 0.07 -11.20 -16.33
C ASN A 260 -0.49 -9.90 -16.90
N ARG A 261 -1.66 -9.96 -17.54
CA ARG A 261 -2.33 -8.77 -18.08
C ARG A 261 -2.67 -7.76 -16.99
N VAL A 262 -3.26 -8.21 -15.89
CA VAL A 262 -3.61 -7.33 -14.75
C VAL A 262 -2.36 -6.66 -14.18
N ALA A 263 -1.31 -7.43 -13.91
CA ALA A 263 -0.06 -6.91 -13.36
C ALA A 263 0.59 -5.90 -14.31
N GLY A 264 0.63 -6.19 -15.60
CA GLY A 264 1.15 -5.27 -16.62
C GLY A 264 0.36 -3.96 -16.69
N LEU A 265 -0.99 -4.03 -16.68
CA LEU A 265 -1.84 -2.85 -16.69
C LEU A 265 -1.72 -2.03 -15.40
N MET A 266 -1.65 -2.66 -14.23
CA MET A 266 -1.42 -1.95 -12.97
C MET A 266 -0.06 -1.24 -12.97
N GLY A 267 0.99 -1.92 -13.39
CA GLY A 267 2.31 -1.32 -13.55
C GLY A 267 2.25 -0.11 -14.48
N GLU A 268 1.69 -0.27 -15.68
CA GLU A 268 1.56 0.81 -16.64
C GLU A 268 0.75 2.00 -16.11
N PHE A 269 -0.35 1.76 -15.40
CA PHE A 269 -1.13 2.84 -14.80
C PHE A 269 -0.29 3.67 -13.83
N HIS A 270 0.46 3.01 -12.92
CA HIS A 270 1.32 3.70 -11.96
C HIS A 270 2.46 4.45 -12.64
N PHE A 271 3.09 3.87 -13.66
CA PHE A 271 4.19 4.51 -14.36
C PHE A 271 3.74 5.65 -15.28
N SER A 272 2.57 5.53 -15.92
CA SER A 272 2.07 6.56 -16.85
C SER A 272 1.41 7.75 -16.14
N SER A 273 0.80 7.53 -14.98
CA SER A 273 -0.04 8.53 -14.31
C SER A 273 0.70 9.85 -13.99
N PRO A 274 1.98 9.88 -13.57
CA PRO A 274 2.68 11.15 -13.36
C PRO A 274 2.82 11.97 -14.65
N SER A 275 3.10 11.34 -15.78
CA SER A 275 3.22 12.03 -17.06
C SER A 275 1.87 12.46 -17.64
N VAL A 276 0.81 11.66 -17.45
CA VAL A 276 -0.52 11.92 -18.00
C VAL A 276 -1.32 12.90 -17.15
N VAL A 277 -1.21 12.81 -15.82
CA VAL A 277 -2.08 13.55 -14.87
C VAL A 277 -1.30 14.56 -14.04
N GLY A 278 0.03 14.44 -13.97
CA GLY A 278 0.87 15.21 -13.03
C GLY A 278 0.73 14.72 -11.58
N LYS A 279 0.21 13.51 -11.40
CA LYS A 279 0.02 12.89 -10.07
C LYS A 279 0.36 11.40 -10.14
N LEU A 280 0.97 10.90 -9.08
CA LEU A 280 1.16 9.48 -8.84
C LEU A 280 -0.02 8.94 -8.04
N HIS A 281 -0.66 7.88 -8.53
CA HIS A 281 -1.61 7.11 -7.73
C HIS A 281 -0.83 6.36 -6.65
N ALA A 282 -1.07 6.69 -5.39
CA ALA A 282 -0.18 6.30 -4.30
C ALA A 282 -0.69 5.11 -3.45
N ASP A 283 -1.72 4.40 -3.92
CA ASP A 283 -2.25 3.21 -3.26
C ASP A 283 -2.42 2.03 -4.23
N PRO A 284 -1.38 1.20 -4.43
CA PRO A 284 -1.43 0.06 -5.34
C PRO A 284 -2.26 -1.12 -4.82
N HIS A 285 -3.04 -0.94 -3.73
CA HIS A 285 -3.84 -2.00 -3.14
C HIS A 285 -4.80 -2.65 -4.17
N PRO A 286 -4.86 -4.01 -4.27
CA PRO A 286 -5.62 -4.69 -5.32
C PRO A 286 -7.14 -4.46 -5.24
N GLY A 287 -7.66 -4.02 -4.10
CA GLY A 287 -9.06 -3.62 -3.92
C GLY A 287 -9.46 -2.32 -4.64
N ASN A 288 -8.47 -1.52 -5.08
CA ASN A 288 -8.69 -0.26 -5.78
C ASN A 288 -8.80 -0.43 -7.31
N PHE A 289 -8.64 -1.68 -7.80
CA PHE A 289 -8.59 -2.00 -9.22
C PHE A 289 -9.57 -3.12 -9.58
N MET A 290 -10.16 -3.01 -10.78
CA MET A 290 -11.10 -4.00 -11.33
C MET A 290 -10.80 -4.27 -12.80
N MET A 291 -10.90 -5.52 -13.24
CA MET A 291 -10.90 -5.87 -14.67
C MET A 291 -12.32 -5.81 -15.21
N LEU A 292 -12.55 -4.97 -16.21
CA LEU A 292 -13.82 -4.88 -16.91
C LEU A 292 -13.94 -6.00 -17.95
N ALA A 293 -15.18 -6.30 -18.35
CA ALA A 293 -15.47 -7.35 -19.35
C ALA A 293 -14.85 -7.08 -20.73
N ASP A 294 -14.60 -5.81 -21.07
CA ASP A 294 -13.91 -5.40 -22.30
C ASP A 294 -12.38 -5.46 -22.20
N GLY A 295 -11.85 -5.90 -21.05
CA GLY A 295 -10.44 -6.10 -20.81
C GLY A 295 -9.65 -4.84 -20.43
N ARG A 296 -10.32 -3.72 -20.14
CA ARG A 296 -9.70 -2.53 -19.55
C ARG A 296 -9.57 -2.66 -18.04
N LEU A 297 -8.57 -2.01 -17.48
CA LEU A 297 -8.41 -1.87 -16.03
C LEU A 297 -9.16 -0.63 -15.55
N ALA A 298 -10.08 -0.82 -14.63
CA ALA A 298 -10.73 0.27 -13.92
C ALA A 298 -10.00 0.57 -12.62
N VAL A 299 -9.85 1.87 -12.29
CA VAL A 299 -9.28 2.36 -11.03
C VAL A 299 -10.36 3.14 -10.30
N ILE A 300 -10.72 2.70 -9.09
CA ILE A 300 -11.96 3.11 -8.42
C ILE A 300 -11.77 3.88 -7.10
N ASP A 301 -10.55 3.98 -6.58
CA ASP A 301 -10.22 4.73 -5.36
C ASP A 301 -9.06 5.69 -5.62
N PHE A 302 -9.21 6.96 -5.23
CA PHE A 302 -8.23 8.03 -5.41
C PHE A 302 -7.97 8.80 -4.11
N GLY A 303 -8.21 8.16 -2.98
CA GLY A 303 -7.97 8.72 -1.66
C GLY A 303 -6.50 9.03 -1.39
N ALA A 304 -5.59 8.27 -1.99
CA ALA A 304 -4.16 8.49 -1.87
C ALA A 304 -3.52 8.81 -3.23
N CYS A 305 -3.13 10.07 -3.43
CA CYS A 305 -2.40 10.54 -4.61
C CYS A 305 -1.29 11.49 -4.19
N ALA A 306 -0.13 11.40 -4.85
CA ALA A 306 1.00 12.30 -4.63
C ALA A 306 1.20 13.21 -5.85
N PRO A 307 1.42 14.53 -5.68
CA PRO A 307 1.71 15.42 -6.79
C PRO A 307 3.09 15.08 -7.40
N LEU A 308 3.12 14.88 -8.71
CA LEU A 308 4.32 14.74 -9.54
C LEU A 308 4.11 15.50 -10.87
N PRO A 309 4.02 16.84 -10.82
CA PRO A 309 3.59 17.66 -11.95
C PRO A 309 4.54 17.60 -13.15
N ASN A 310 5.79 17.22 -12.95
CA ASN A 310 6.81 17.09 -13.98
C ASN A 310 7.09 15.63 -14.38
N GLY A 311 6.22 14.69 -14.02
CA GLY A 311 6.49 13.26 -14.18
C GLY A 311 7.50 12.72 -13.18
N PHE A 312 8.03 11.54 -13.43
CA PHE A 312 9.11 10.98 -12.61
C PHE A 312 10.40 11.80 -12.74
N PRO A 313 11.13 12.00 -11.62
CA PRO A 313 12.45 12.64 -11.66
C PRO A 313 13.43 11.89 -12.58
N PRO A 314 14.13 12.57 -13.53
CA PRO A 314 15.05 11.90 -14.46
C PRO A 314 16.18 11.12 -13.80
N ILE A 315 16.58 11.52 -12.59
CA ILE A 315 17.60 10.79 -11.81
C ILE A 315 17.25 9.32 -11.59
N LEU A 316 15.96 8.97 -11.45
CA LEU A 316 15.53 7.58 -11.26
C LEU A 316 15.86 6.74 -12.51
N GLY A 317 15.61 7.29 -13.70
CA GLY A 317 15.99 6.64 -14.94
C GLY A 317 17.49 6.51 -15.10
N GLN A 318 18.25 7.54 -14.72
CA GLN A 318 19.73 7.51 -14.74
C GLN A 318 20.26 6.44 -13.78
N MET A 319 19.74 6.36 -12.56
CA MET A 319 20.15 5.32 -11.59
C MET A 319 19.89 3.91 -12.14
N VAL A 320 18.73 3.70 -12.78
CA VAL A 320 18.39 2.40 -13.38
C VAL A 320 19.31 2.10 -14.56
N ALA A 321 19.58 3.07 -15.43
CA ALA A 321 20.49 2.90 -16.58
C ALA A 321 21.90 2.48 -16.11
N LEU A 322 22.44 3.19 -15.12
CA LEU A 322 23.75 2.88 -14.54
C LEU A 322 23.80 1.50 -13.88
N ALA A 323 22.71 1.12 -13.18
CA ALA A 323 22.61 -0.20 -12.56
C ALA A 323 22.55 -1.34 -13.60
N VAL A 324 21.83 -1.14 -14.71
CA VAL A 324 21.74 -2.10 -15.82
C VAL A 324 23.08 -2.26 -16.53
N GLU A 325 23.83 -1.18 -16.69
CA GLU A 325 25.16 -1.16 -17.33
C GLU A 325 26.30 -1.54 -16.36
N GLU A 326 25.96 -1.89 -15.10
CA GLU A 326 26.93 -2.22 -14.04
C GLU A 326 27.97 -1.10 -13.77
N ARG A 327 27.64 0.16 -14.09
CA ARG A 327 28.46 1.35 -13.86
C ARG A 327 28.30 1.83 -12.40
N PHE A 328 28.68 1.00 -11.46
CA PHE A 328 28.41 1.24 -10.03
C PHE A 328 29.25 2.36 -9.43
N ASP A 329 30.40 2.72 -10.00
CA ASP A 329 31.19 3.88 -9.63
C ASP A 329 30.40 5.19 -9.86
N GLU A 330 29.90 5.39 -11.07
CA GLU A 330 29.09 6.56 -11.43
C GLU A 330 27.74 6.56 -10.69
N LEU A 331 27.12 5.39 -10.52
CA LEU A 331 25.89 5.27 -9.72
C LEU A 331 26.13 5.70 -8.27
N THR A 332 27.27 5.32 -7.69
CA THR A 332 27.63 5.71 -6.32
C THR A 332 27.82 7.24 -6.23
N GLU A 333 28.52 7.86 -7.16
CA GLU A 333 28.67 9.33 -7.21
C GLU A 333 27.31 10.04 -7.37
N LEU A 334 26.43 9.52 -8.24
CA LEU A 334 25.08 10.04 -8.41
C LEU A 334 24.26 9.92 -7.12
N MET A 335 24.35 8.81 -6.39
CA MET A 335 23.68 8.59 -5.11
C MET A 335 24.19 9.57 -4.01
N TYR A 336 25.49 9.84 -3.98
CA TYR A 336 26.04 10.85 -3.07
C TYR A 336 25.54 12.25 -3.38
N SER A 337 25.59 12.65 -4.64
CA SER A 337 25.20 14.02 -5.07
C SER A 337 23.72 14.33 -4.84
N HIS A 338 22.86 13.31 -4.79
CA HIS A 338 21.41 13.44 -4.60
C HIS A 338 20.93 13.01 -3.21
N GLY A 339 21.85 12.83 -2.25
CA GLY A 339 21.51 12.63 -0.85
C GLY A 339 20.95 11.23 -0.51
N PHE A 340 21.19 10.21 -1.35
CA PHE A 340 20.83 8.82 -1.03
C PHE A 340 21.79 8.17 -0.04
N VAL A 341 22.94 8.77 0.21
CA VAL A 341 23.89 8.34 1.23
C VAL A 341 23.77 9.26 2.44
N ILE A 342 23.68 8.69 3.65
CA ILE A 342 23.59 9.46 4.89
C ILE A 342 24.86 10.32 5.06
N PRO A 343 24.76 11.62 5.38
CA PRO A 343 25.89 12.50 5.57
C PRO A 343 26.90 11.93 6.58
N GLY A 344 28.20 11.93 6.20
CA GLY A 344 29.27 11.39 7.02
C GLY A 344 29.46 9.87 6.97
N ARG A 345 28.64 9.15 6.19
CA ARG A 345 28.88 7.73 5.87
C ARG A 345 29.69 7.62 4.58
N THR A 346 30.55 6.61 4.53
CA THR A 346 31.32 6.27 3.33
C THR A 346 30.90 4.88 2.88
N ILE A 347 30.55 4.77 1.60
CA ILE A 347 30.16 3.53 0.94
C ILE A 347 30.95 3.42 -0.37
N THR A 348 31.52 2.27 -0.63
CA THR A 348 32.25 1.99 -1.87
C THR A 348 31.29 1.56 -2.99
N HIS A 349 31.68 1.73 -4.24
CA HIS A 349 30.90 1.26 -5.39
C HIS A 349 30.64 -0.25 -5.34
N ARG A 350 31.57 -1.05 -4.78
CA ARG A 350 31.39 -2.48 -4.61
C ARG A 350 30.28 -2.81 -3.59
N GLU A 351 30.25 -2.10 -2.46
CA GLU A 351 29.18 -2.26 -1.47
C GLU A 351 27.81 -1.87 -2.04
N ILE A 352 27.73 -0.81 -2.86
CA ILE A 352 26.50 -0.44 -3.57
C ILE A 352 26.10 -1.53 -4.55
N ALA A 353 27.03 -2.07 -5.35
CA ALA A 353 26.77 -3.16 -6.29
C ALA A 353 26.20 -4.39 -5.58
N ASP A 354 26.85 -4.83 -4.50
CA ASP A 354 26.41 -6.00 -3.72
C ASP A 354 25.04 -5.79 -3.06
N TYR A 355 24.77 -4.56 -2.58
CA TYR A 355 23.47 -4.19 -2.00
C TYR A 355 22.35 -4.16 -3.04
N LEU A 356 22.59 -3.56 -4.23
CA LEU A 356 21.55 -3.36 -5.26
C LEU A 356 21.29 -4.61 -6.11
N ARG A 357 22.28 -5.51 -6.27
CA ARG A 357 22.17 -6.69 -7.13
C ARG A 357 20.88 -7.50 -6.97
N PRO A 358 20.34 -7.75 -5.75
CA PRO A 358 19.08 -8.47 -5.61
C PRO A 358 17.86 -7.75 -6.17
N PHE A 359 17.94 -6.43 -6.33
CA PHE A 359 16.86 -5.58 -6.83
C PHE A 359 16.94 -5.33 -8.34
N THR A 360 18.06 -5.71 -8.98
CA THR A 360 18.23 -5.48 -10.41
C THR A 360 17.68 -6.58 -11.30
N ASP A 361 17.33 -7.76 -10.73
CA ASP A 361 16.77 -8.89 -11.50
C ASP A 361 15.63 -8.43 -12.46
N PRO A 362 14.62 -7.63 -12.03
CA PRO A 362 13.50 -7.25 -12.90
C PRO A 362 13.87 -6.32 -14.07
N ILE A 363 15.03 -5.67 -14.01
CA ILE A 363 15.48 -4.71 -15.00
C ILE A 363 16.57 -5.29 -15.95
N GLN A 364 16.98 -6.53 -15.71
CA GLN A 364 17.99 -7.21 -16.55
C GLN A 364 17.38 -8.07 -17.67
N THR A 365 16.05 -8.28 -17.63
CA THR A 365 15.34 -9.14 -18.58
C THR A 365 14.25 -8.35 -19.30
N GLU A 366 13.91 -8.77 -20.51
CA GLU A 366 12.80 -8.18 -21.27
C GLU A 366 11.46 -8.30 -20.55
N SER A 367 11.27 -9.43 -19.88
CA SER A 367 10.11 -9.74 -19.05
C SER A 367 10.58 -10.46 -17.79
N PHE A 368 9.98 -10.16 -16.64
CA PHE A 368 10.37 -10.73 -15.36
C PHE A 368 9.17 -11.36 -14.64
N HIS A 369 9.35 -12.60 -14.18
CA HIS A 369 8.34 -13.33 -13.42
C HIS A 369 8.48 -13.00 -11.92
N PHE A 370 7.59 -12.15 -11.43
CA PHE A 370 7.52 -11.78 -10.02
C PHE A 370 6.86 -12.91 -9.22
N THR A 371 7.64 -13.59 -8.38
CA THR A 371 7.16 -14.68 -7.53
C THR A 371 7.28 -14.33 -6.05
N ARG A 372 6.44 -14.94 -5.20
CA ARG A 372 6.58 -14.85 -3.73
C ARG A 372 7.97 -15.30 -3.27
N LYS A 373 8.52 -16.37 -3.84
CA LYS A 373 9.87 -16.88 -3.52
C LYS A 373 10.96 -15.85 -3.81
N TRP A 374 10.85 -15.15 -4.94
CA TRP A 374 11.79 -14.07 -5.25
C TRP A 374 11.66 -12.92 -4.24
N MET A 375 10.43 -12.48 -3.95
CA MET A 375 10.20 -11.39 -2.99
C MET A 375 10.72 -11.75 -1.59
N GLN A 376 10.47 -12.96 -1.11
CA GLN A 376 10.97 -13.45 0.18
C GLN A 376 12.48 -13.50 0.22
N ARG A 377 13.13 -13.93 -0.88
CA ARG A 377 14.59 -13.93 -1.00
C ARG A 377 15.18 -12.52 -0.91
N VAL A 378 14.57 -11.55 -1.59
CA VAL A 378 14.98 -10.14 -1.57
C VAL A 378 14.78 -9.56 -0.16
N ALA A 379 13.60 -9.74 0.44
CA ALA A 379 13.30 -9.28 1.78
C ALA A 379 14.21 -9.92 2.85
N GLY A 380 14.46 -11.23 2.76
CA GLY A 380 15.35 -11.94 3.66
C GLY A 380 16.80 -11.42 3.61
N LYS A 381 17.29 -11.07 2.41
CA LYS A 381 18.61 -10.44 2.26
C LYS A 381 18.66 -9.04 2.90
N ALA A 382 17.59 -8.29 2.82
CA ALA A 382 17.51 -6.93 3.37
C ALA A 382 17.37 -6.89 4.90
N THR A 383 16.93 -7.97 5.54
CA THR A 383 16.65 -8.03 6.99
C THR A 383 17.68 -8.83 7.80
N ASP A 384 18.56 -9.59 7.17
CA ASP A 384 19.58 -10.39 7.84
C ASP A 384 20.76 -9.52 8.30
N LEU A 385 20.72 -9.07 9.57
CA LEU A 385 21.72 -8.21 10.20
C LEU A 385 23.15 -8.78 10.21
N SER A 386 23.33 -10.07 9.92
CA SER A 386 24.66 -10.69 9.81
C SER A 386 25.35 -10.37 8.48
N ARG A 387 24.61 -9.88 7.48
CA ARG A 387 25.12 -9.62 6.15
C ARG A 387 25.75 -8.23 6.01
N PRO A 388 26.88 -8.13 5.28
CA PRO A 388 27.48 -6.83 4.97
C PRO A 388 26.53 -5.87 4.23
N GLU A 389 25.70 -6.40 3.34
CA GLU A 389 24.74 -5.63 2.53
C GLU A 389 23.73 -4.88 3.41
N VAL A 390 23.32 -5.44 4.54
CA VAL A 390 22.42 -4.74 5.48
C VAL A 390 23.12 -3.54 6.13
N LYS A 391 24.42 -3.62 6.43
CA LYS A 391 25.19 -2.48 6.92
C LYS A 391 25.28 -1.37 5.87
N THR A 392 25.44 -1.75 4.59
CA THR A 392 25.39 -0.80 3.47
C THR A 392 24.03 -0.13 3.42
N GLY A 393 22.92 -0.90 3.47
CA GLY A 393 21.56 -0.38 3.51
C GLY A 393 21.32 0.60 4.67
N MET A 394 21.89 0.33 5.87
CA MET A 394 21.84 1.24 7.02
C MET A 394 22.63 2.56 6.84
N SER A 395 23.45 2.65 5.81
CA SER A 395 24.19 3.87 5.45
C SER A 395 23.52 4.64 4.31
N LEU A 396 22.45 4.07 3.74
CA LEU A 396 21.60 4.69 2.74
C LEU A 396 20.40 5.35 3.40
N GLN A 397 19.87 6.37 2.76
CA GLN A 397 18.61 7.00 3.11
C GLN A 397 17.81 7.27 1.82
N LEU A 398 16.53 7.40 1.97
CA LEU A 398 15.66 7.80 0.87
C LEU A 398 15.29 9.27 1.07
N PRO A 399 15.74 10.18 0.18
CA PRO A 399 15.37 11.59 0.29
C PRO A 399 13.83 11.74 0.25
N PRO A 400 13.25 12.68 1.02
CA PRO A 400 11.80 12.80 1.22
C PRO A 400 10.99 12.85 -0.07
N GLU A 401 11.50 13.51 -1.10
CA GLU A 401 10.85 13.65 -2.41
C GLU A 401 10.67 12.34 -3.17
N TYR A 402 11.46 11.29 -2.85
CA TYR A 402 11.37 9.99 -3.51
C TYR A 402 10.60 8.94 -2.70
N VAL A 403 10.32 9.19 -1.42
CA VAL A 403 9.69 8.21 -0.51
C VAL A 403 8.41 7.64 -1.11
N MET A 404 7.53 8.50 -1.64
CA MET A 404 6.26 8.06 -2.22
C MET A 404 6.45 7.22 -3.48
N ILE A 405 7.41 7.58 -4.32
CA ILE A 405 7.72 6.87 -5.56
C ILE A 405 8.18 5.45 -5.22
N PHE A 406 9.17 5.32 -4.34
CA PHE A 406 9.70 4.00 -3.95
C PHE A 406 8.67 3.13 -3.23
N ARG A 407 7.80 3.75 -2.42
CA ARG A 407 6.69 3.05 -1.79
C ARG A 407 5.72 2.46 -2.83
N VAL A 408 5.33 3.25 -3.83
CA VAL A 408 4.42 2.78 -4.89
C VAL A 408 5.08 1.70 -5.74
N LEU A 409 6.35 1.86 -6.09
CA LEU A 409 7.11 0.84 -6.81
C LEU A 409 7.19 -0.47 -6.02
N GLY A 410 7.57 -0.40 -4.75
CA GLY A 410 7.63 -1.57 -3.86
C GLY A 410 6.28 -2.25 -3.70
N GLY A 411 5.21 -1.45 -3.54
CA GLY A 411 3.84 -1.94 -3.47
C GLY A 411 3.38 -2.62 -4.75
N SER A 412 3.64 -2.01 -5.90
CA SER A 412 3.31 -2.58 -7.22
C SER A 412 4.06 -3.91 -7.45
N ILE A 413 5.34 -3.98 -7.12
CA ILE A 413 6.13 -5.21 -7.17
C ILE A 413 5.53 -6.29 -6.24
N GLY A 414 5.11 -5.91 -5.03
CA GLY A 414 4.44 -6.80 -4.09
C GLY A 414 3.15 -7.40 -4.65
N ILE A 415 2.33 -6.60 -5.35
CA ILE A 415 1.11 -7.08 -6.01
C ILE A 415 1.44 -7.97 -7.22
N CYS A 416 2.46 -7.63 -8.03
CA CYS A 416 2.93 -8.51 -9.10
C CYS A 416 3.35 -9.88 -8.54
N ALA A 417 4.03 -9.92 -7.39
CA ALA A 417 4.41 -11.17 -6.73
C ALA A 417 3.22 -11.94 -6.12
N GLN A 418 2.16 -11.24 -5.67
CA GLN A 418 0.91 -11.88 -5.24
C GLN A 418 0.13 -12.47 -6.41
N LEU A 419 0.16 -11.80 -7.55
CA LEU A 419 -0.41 -12.27 -8.81
C LEU A 419 0.42 -13.40 -9.43
N ASP A 420 1.65 -13.65 -8.96
CA ASP A 420 2.60 -14.59 -9.56
C ASP A 420 2.71 -14.34 -11.07
N ALA A 421 3.00 -13.10 -11.43
CA ALA A 421 2.83 -12.58 -12.78
C ALA A 421 4.16 -12.28 -13.47
N GLU A 422 4.17 -12.49 -14.78
CA GLU A 422 5.24 -12.06 -15.67
C GLU A 422 4.92 -10.67 -16.25
N VAL A 423 5.84 -9.71 -16.04
CA VAL A 423 5.63 -8.30 -16.41
C VAL A 423 6.84 -7.78 -17.20
N PRO A 424 6.63 -7.06 -18.31
CA PRO A 424 7.70 -6.41 -19.06
C PRO A 424 8.15 -5.13 -18.33
N PHE A 425 8.74 -5.30 -17.14
CA PHE A 425 9.03 -4.22 -16.21
C PHE A 425 10.04 -3.22 -16.81
N MET A 426 11.06 -3.71 -17.53
CA MET A 426 12.03 -2.87 -18.18
C MET A 426 11.38 -1.94 -19.24
N LYS A 427 10.41 -2.47 -20.00
CA LYS A 427 9.67 -1.66 -20.96
C LYS A 427 8.88 -0.54 -20.29
N LEU A 428 8.27 -0.80 -19.14
CA LEU A 428 7.57 0.25 -18.36
C LEU A 428 8.54 1.36 -17.93
N MET A 429 9.75 0.99 -17.50
CA MET A 429 10.78 1.95 -17.12
C MET A 429 11.20 2.80 -18.34
N GLN A 430 11.44 2.17 -19.50
CA GLN A 430 11.82 2.84 -20.74
C GLN A 430 10.76 3.81 -21.24
N ASP A 431 9.49 3.40 -21.20
CA ASP A 431 8.38 4.16 -21.76
C ASP A 431 8.02 5.38 -20.88
N TRP A 432 8.19 5.28 -19.55
CA TRP A 432 7.58 6.23 -18.61
C TRP A 432 8.53 6.92 -17.64
N VAL A 433 9.78 6.43 -17.49
CA VAL A 433 10.73 7.04 -16.54
C VAL A 433 11.79 7.83 -17.33
N PRO A 434 11.74 9.17 -17.31
CA PRO A 434 12.71 10.01 -17.99
C PRO A 434 14.14 9.73 -17.50
N GLY A 435 15.12 10.02 -18.34
CA GLY A 435 16.54 9.85 -18.03
C GLY A 435 17.10 8.45 -18.29
N TYR A 436 16.25 7.43 -18.42
CA TYR A 436 16.73 6.08 -18.71
C TYR A 436 17.29 5.96 -20.14
N THR A 437 16.49 6.30 -21.14
CA THR A 437 16.88 6.19 -22.55
C THR A 437 17.93 7.23 -22.93
N GLU A 438 17.76 8.47 -22.49
CA GLU A 438 18.68 9.59 -22.77
C GLU A 438 20.07 9.31 -22.21
N TYR A 439 20.19 8.68 -21.05
CA TYR A 439 21.47 8.40 -20.43
C TYR A 439 22.22 7.25 -21.10
N ARG A 440 21.49 6.24 -21.58
CA ARG A 440 22.07 5.11 -22.34
C ARG A 440 22.58 5.50 -23.71
N THR A 441 21.98 6.51 -24.33
CA THR A 441 22.42 6.99 -25.68
C THR A 441 23.56 8.00 -25.62
N ALA A 442 23.85 8.57 -24.45
CA ALA A 442 24.93 9.54 -24.24
C ALA A 442 26.29 8.91 -23.88
N GLY A 443 26.38 7.61 -23.66
CA GLY A 443 27.60 6.83 -23.41
C GLY A 443 27.91 5.91 -24.56
#